data_9db5291650bb7d930316b5c95ce293a1
#
_entry.id   9db5291650bb7d930316b5c95ce293a1
#
_cell.length_a   1.000
_cell.length_b   1.000
_cell.length_c   1.000
_cell.angle_alpha   90.00
_cell.angle_beta   90.00
_cell.angle_gamma   90.00
#
_symmetry.space_group_name_H-M   'P 1'
#
loop_
_entity.id
_entity.type
_entity.pdbx_description
1 polymer ?
#
loop_
_entity_poly.entity_id
_entity_poly.type
_entity_poly.pdbx_seq_one_letter_code
_entity_poly.pdbx_strand_id
1 'polypeptide(L)'
;MHRSLHTAPGTATEPSLRSMSGKDVRPNGSPGKPLRILLVEDSPLLRSRLESMLSQYEAFKVTGLASAEAEAVEKLDTVPYDAIVVDVELRPGSGIGVIREARARNRDRPDGGHVWIIVLTNYDLPTVRERCMSAGADHFLDKMREIDQLMPILLQIAGRKS
;
A
#
# COMPACT_ATOMS: atom_id res chain seq x y z
N MET A 1 15.22 -66.65 31.88
CA MET A 1 15.99 -66.35 30.68
C MET A 1 15.29 -65.15 30.03
N HIS A 2 15.74 -64.00 30.33
CA HIS A 2 16.53 -63.02 29.60
C HIS A 2 16.01 -62.59 28.25
N ARG A 3 15.60 -61.36 28.13
CA ARG A 3 16.39 -60.33 27.43
C ARG A 3 15.77 -58.93 27.59
N SER A 4 16.58 -58.06 28.15
CA SER A 4 16.44 -56.59 28.07
C SER A 4 16.48 -56.15 26.60
N LEU A 5 15.60 -55.22 26.21
CA LEU A 5 15.80 -54.37 25.09
C LEU A 5 15.65 -52.90 25.57
N HIS A 6 16.77 -52.25 25.55
CA HIS A 6 16.90 -50.81 25.63
C HIS A 6 16.30 -50.17 24.40
N THR A 7 15.40 -49.24 24.57
CA THR A 7 15.04 -48.26 23.57
C THR A 7 15.41 -46.86 24.07
N ALA A 8 16.36 -46.25 23.40
CA ALA A 8 16.80 -44.90 23.64
C ALA A 8 15.70 -43.88 23.30
N PRO A 9 15.61 -42.75 24.03
CA PRO A 9 14.66 -41.68 23.68
C PRO A 9 15.21 -40.90 22.49
N GLY A 10 14.38 -40.82 21.44
CA GLY A 10 14.62 -39.93 20.32
C GLY A 10 14.52 -38.47 20.75
N THR A 11 15.60 -37.75 20.56
CA THR A 11 15.65 -36.31 20.73
C THR A 11 14.78 -35.66 19.66
N ALA A 12 13.64 -35.12 20.06
CA ALA A 12 12.86 -34.21 19.25
C ALA A 12 13.65 -32.91 19.13
N THR A 13 14.17 -32.67 17.94
CA THR A 13 14.79 -31.40 17.57
C THR A 13 13.68 -30.37 17.41
N GLU A 14 13.57 -29.44 18.34
CA GLU A 14 12.72 -28.27 18.19
C GLU A 14 13.18 -27.43 17.00
N PRO A 15 12.28 -26.99 16.09
CA PRO A 15 12.67 -26.07 15.05
C PRO A 15 12.94 -24.70 15.68
N SER A 16 14.18 -24.29 15.58
CA SER A 16 14.66 -22.96 15.94
C SER A 16 13.79 -21.89 15.29
N LEU A 17 13.15 -21.05 16.10
CA LEU A 17 12.51 -19.81 15.68
C LEU A 17 13.56 -18.88 15.07
N ARG A 18 13.80 -19.02 13.78
CA ARG A 18 14.54 -18.00 13.02
C ARG A 18 13.68 -16.75 12.98
N SER A 19 14.24 -15.67 13.49
CA SER A 19 13.77 -14.30 13.35
C SER A 19 13.33 -14.06 11.89
N MET A 20 12.02 -13.95 11.68
CA MET A 20 11.46 -13.55 10.40
C MET A 20 11.70 -12.05 10.24
N SER A 21 12.83 -11.71 9.62
CA SER A 21 13.04 -10.39 9.06
C SER A 21 11.99 -10.17 7.97
N GLY A 22 11.24 -9.06 8.05
CA GLY A 22 10.06 -8.78 7.22
C GLY A 22 10.28 -8.62 5.72
N LYS A 23 11.24 -9.35 5.13
CA LYS A 23 11.60 -9.31 3.71
C LYS A 23 10.94 -10.39 2.86
N ASP A 24 10.34 -11.41 3.46
CA ASP A 24 9.86 -12.60 2.72
C ASP A 24 8.37 -12.86 2.95
N VAL A 25 7.50 -12.00 2.42
CA VAL A 25 6.09 -12.33 2.30
C VAL A 25 5.66 -12.30 0.85
N ARG A 26 6.11 -13.30 0.10
CA ARG A 26 5.46 -13.74 -1.13
C ARG A 26 5.31 -15.26 -1.08
N PRO A 27 4.09 -15.80 -0.97
CA PRO A 27 3.88 -17.21 -1.19
C PRO A 27 3.98 -17.48 -2.69
N ASN A 28 5.01 -18.22 -3.08
CA ASN A 28 5.19 -18.89 -4.37
C ASN A 28 5.07 -18.03 -5.65
N GLY A 29 6.18 -17.75 -6.30
CA GLY A 29 6.22 -17.23 -7.65
C GLY A 29 7.40 -16.29 -7.88
N SER A 30 7.89 -16.21 -9.10
CA SER A 30 8.89 -15.25 -9.56
C SER A 30 8.60 -13.84 -9.01
N PRO A 31 9.62 -13.02 -8.73
CA PRO A 31 9.40 -11.67 -8.24
C PRO A 31 8.58 -10.88 -9.24
N GLY A 32 7.28 -10.79 -8.98
CA GLY A 32 6.36 -9.96 -9.77
C GLY A 32 6.84 -8.51 -9.77
N LYS A 33 6.44 -7.72 -10.75
CA LYS A 33 6.77 -6.31 -10.79
C LYS A 33 6.24 -5.61 -9.53
N PRO A 34 7.03 -4.76 -8.85
CA PRO A 34 6.58 -4.07 -7.66
C PRO A 34 5.34 -3.22 -7.95
N LEU A 35 4.47 -3.07 -6.96
CA LEU A 35 3.33 -2.16 -7.00
C LEU A 35 3.86 -0.72 -7.03
N ARG A 36 3.56 0.01 -8.08
CA ARG A 36 3.99 1.40 -8.28
C ARG A 36 3.01 2.31 -7.55
N ILE A 37 3.50 3.14 -6.67
CA ILE A 37 2.68 3.99 -5.79
C ILE A 37 2.99 5.46 -6.03
N LEU A 38 1.95 6.24 -6.32
CA LEU A 38 1.98 7.70 -6.25
C LEU A 38 1.52 8.11 -4.85
N LEU A 39 2.37 8.82 -4.13
CA LEU A 39 2.08 9.30 -2.78
C LEU A 39 1.79 10.80 -2.80
N VAL A 40 0.60 11.19 -2.35
CA VAL A 40 0.12 12.57 -2.35
C VAL A 40 -0.17 13.01 -0.91
N GLU A 41 0.72 13.81 -0.36
CA GLU A 41 0.72 14.23 1.04
C GLU A 41 1.42 15.58 1.16
N ASP A 42 0.77 16.59 1.73
CA ASP A 42 1.33 17.94 1.87
C ASP A 42 2.32 18.08 3.03
N SER A 43 2.20 17.26 4.09
CA SER A 43 3.18 17.23 5.19
C SER A 43 4.49 16.57 4.76
N PRO A 44 5.61 17.32 4.70
CA PRO A 44 6.91 16.74 4.31
C PRO A 44 7.36 15.62 5.24
N LEU A 45 7.09 15.77 6.54
CA LEU A 45 7.47 14.79 7.56
C LEU A 45 6.71 13.46 7.36
N LEU A 46 5.39 13.53 7.19
CA LEU A 46 4.57 12.34 7.01
C LEU A 46 4.86 11.69 5.66
N ARG A 47 5.02 12.48 4.60
CA ARG A 47 5.39 11.98 3.27
C ARG A 47 6.70 11.19 3.32
N SER A 48 7.73 11.73 3.97
CA SER A 48 9.01 11.07 4.16
C SER A 48 8.90 9.77 4.98
N ARG A 49 8.08 9.76 6.01
CA ARG A 49 7.83 8.55 6.82
C ARG A 49 7.12 7.45 6.02
N LEU A 50 6.10 7.81 5.27
CA LEU A 50 5.37 6.86 4.42
C LEU A 50 6.28 6.30 3.33
N GLU A 51 7.08 7.15 2.69
CA GLU A 51 8.07 6.72 1.68
C GLU A 51 9.09 5.75 2.27
N SER A 52 9.66 6.06 3.43
CA SER A 52 10.60 5.18 4.12
C SER A 52 9.98 3.84 4.52
N MET A 53 8.75 3.86 5.00
CA MET A 53 8.01 2.65 5.38
C MET A 53 7.74 1.77 4.16
N LEU A 54 7.29 2.34 3.06
CA LEU A 54 7.02 1.62 1.81
C LEU A 54 8.30 1.04 1.19
N SER A 55 9.41 1.78 1.28
CA SER A 55 10.70 1.37 0.72
C SER A 55 11.34 0.16 1.41
N GLN A 56 10.85 -0.23 2.59
CA GLN A 56 11.30 -1.44 3.29
C GLN A 56 10.79 -2.73 2.63
N TYR A 57 9.82 -2.63 1.72
CA TYR A 57 9.21 -3.79 1.07
C TYR A 57 9.56 -3.81 -0.42
N GLU A 58 10.17 -4.88 -0.88
CA GLU A 58 10.45 -5.10 -2.31
C GLU A 58 9.19 -5.15 -3.17
N ALA A 59 8.03 -5.42 -2.53
CA ALA A 59 6.72 -5.43 -3.17
C ALA A 59 6.25 -4.06 -3.65
N PHE A 60 6.88 -2.97 -3.18
CA PHE A 60 6.46 -1.59 -3.48
C PHE A 60 7.57 -0.77 -4.12
N LYS A 61 7.14 0.17 -4.95
CA LYS A 61 7.99 1.22 -5.51
C LYS A 61 7.23 2.54 -5.50
N VAL A 62 7.68 3.51 -4.73
CA VAL A 62 7.18 4.87 -4.82
C VAL A 62 7.72 5.49 -6.09
N THR A 63 6.84 5.77 -7.05
CA THR A 63 7.19 6.29 -8.38
C THR A 63 6.98 7.79 -8.51
N GLY A 64 6.24 8.38 -7.59
CA GLY A 64 6.03 9.82 -7.55
C GLY A 64 5.61 10.29 -6.17
N LEU A 65 5.97 11.52 -5.86
CA LEU A 65 5.61 12.26 -4.67
C LEU A 65 4.94 13.57 -5.09
N ALA A 66 3.85 13.95 -4.45
CA ALA A 66 3.20 15.23 -4.66
C ALA A 66 2.73 15.84 -3.34
N SER A 67 2.79 17.14 -3.23
CA SER A 67 2.41 17.90 -2.05
C SER A 67 1.11 18.71 -2.22
N ALA A 68 0.66 18.88 -3.45
CA ALA A 68 -0.50 19.68 -3.81
C ALA A 68 -1.31 19.01 -4.92
N GLU A 69 -2.58 19.42 -5.08
CA GLU A 69 -3.47 18.87 -6.11
C GLU A 69 -2.90 19.01 -7.52
N ALA A 70 -2.46 20.22 -7.89
CA ALA A 70 -1.93 20.47 -9.25
C ALA A 70 -0.69 19.63 -9.56
N GLU A 71 0.22 19.49 -8.61
CA GLU A 71 1.40 18.63 -8.74
C GLU A 71 1.01 17.15 -8.88
N ALA A 72 0.04 16.69 -8.10
CA ALA A 72 -0.47 15.32 -8.19
C ALA A 72 -1.11 15.05 -9.54
N VAL A 73 -1.94 15.96 -10.04
CA VAL A 73 -2.60 15.83 -11.35
C VAL A 73 -1.57 15.79 -12.49
N GLU A 74 -0.53 16.60 -12.45
CA GLU A 74 0.57 16.53 -13.42
C GLU A 74 1.26 15.16 -13.39
N LYS A 75 1.50 14.60 -12.19
CA LYS A 75 2.13 13.29 -12.04
C LYS A 75 1.25 12.13 -12.52
N LEU A 76 -0.08 12.29 -12.54
CA LEU A 76 -0.97 11.28 -13.14
C LEU A 76 -0.67 11.04 -14.63
N ASP A 77 -0.11 12.02 -15.31
CA ASP A 77 0.23 11.93 -16.73
C ASP A 77 1.72 11.61 -16.98
N THR A 78 2.58 11.83 -15.99
CA THR A 78 4.04 11.79 -16.18
C THR A 78 4.75 10.62 -15.49
N VAL A 79 4.13 10.00 -14.48
CA VAL A 79 4.73 8.85 -13.77
C VAL A 79 3.84 7.61 -13.87
N PRO A 80 4.42 6.40 -13.94
CA PRO A 80 3.65 5.18 -13.88
C PRO A 80 3.16 4.89 -12.45
N TYR A 81 1.90 4.48 -12.28
CA TYR A 81 1.33 4.11 -10.99
C TYR A 81 0.27 3.02 -11.13
N ASP A 82 0.14 2.22 -10.08
CA ASP A 82 -0.88 1.17 -9.92
C ASP A 82 -1.79 1.49 -8.74
N ALA A 83 -1.27 2.24 -7.77
CA ALA A 83 -1.99 2.71 -6.61
C ALA A 83 -1.63 4.17 -6.30
N ILE A 84 -2.59 4.87 -5.70
CA ILE A 84 -2.42 6.23 -5.20
C ILE A 84 -2.79 6.22 -3.72
N VAL A 85 -1.89 6.73 -2.89
CA VAL A 85 -2.17 7.03 -1.49
C VAL A 85 -2.29 8.53 -1.37
N VAL A 86 -3.47 9.04 -1.00
CA VAL A 86 -3.78 10.46 -1.08
C VAL A 86 -4.44 10.99 0.18
N ASP A 87 -3.92 12.12 0.68
CA ASP A 87 -4.60 12.90 1.71
C ASP A 87 -5.66 13.80 1.07
N VAL A 88 -6.79 13.97 1.75
CA VAL A 88 -7.85 14.91 1.36
C VAL A 88 -7.42 16.36 1.54
N GLU A 89 -6.70 16.64 2.63
CA GLU A 89 -6.20 17.97 2.95
C GLU A 89 -4.90 18.26 2.22
N LEU A 90 -4.99 18.85 1.05
CA LEU A 90 -3.86 19.37 0.31
C LEU A 90 -3.90 20.89 0.28
N ARG A 91 -2.76 21.52 0.44
CA ARG A 91 -2.64 22.99 0.38
C ARG A 91 -1.52 23.39 -0.57
N PRO A 92 -1.86 23.98 -1.74
CA PRO A 92 -3.22 24.29 -2.23
C PRO A 92 -3.93 23.05 -2.83
N GLY A 93 -5.26 23.11 -2.85
CA GLY A 93 -6.13 22.16 -3.52
C GLY A 93 -6.77 21.13 -2.59
N SER A 94 -7.20 20.01 -3.15
CA SER A 94 -7.90 18.94 -2.44
C SER A 94 -7.55 17.57 -3.02
N GLY A 95 -7.39 16.57 -2.15
CA GLY A 95 -7.23 15.18 -2.56
C GLY A 95 -8.45 14.62 -3.32
N ILE A 96 -9.65 15.18 -3.10
CA ILE A 96 -10.86 14.79 -3.86
C ILE A 96 -10.70 15.13 -5.34
N GLY A 97 -10.07 16.26 -5.66
CA GLY A 97 -9.75 16.62 -7.05
C GLY A 97 -8.80 15.59 -7.68
N VAL A 98 -7.77 15.18 -6.96
CA VAL A 98 -6.84 14.13 -7.42
C VAL A 98 -7.57 12.81 -7.68
N ILE A 99 -8.48 12.39 -6.80
CA ILE A 99 -9.27 11.15 -6.96
C ILE A 99 -10.10 11.21 -8.24
N ARG A 100 -10.80 12.31 -8.48
CA ARG A 100 -11.63 12.49 -9.69
C ARG A 100 -10.80 12.42 -10.97
N GLU A 101 -9.67 13.12 -10.99
CA GLU A 101 -8.77 13.15 -12.14
C GLU A 101 -8.13 11.78 -12.40
N ALA A 102 -7.74 11.05 -11.34
CA ALA A 102 -7.23 9.70 -11.46
C ALA A 102 -8.28 8.74 -12.03
N ARG A 103 -9.54 8.84 -11.58
CA ARG A 103 -10.63 8.00 -12.11
C ARG A 103 -10.98 8.32 -13.57
N ALA A 104 -10.97 9.58 -13.95
CA ALA A 104 -11.19 9.95 -15.34
C ALA A 104 -10.15 9.29 -16.27
N ARG A 105 -8.87 9.36 -15.90
CA ARG A 105 -7.77 8.74 -16.66
C ARG A 105 -7.78 7.21 -16.64
N ASN A 106 -8.27 6.62 -15.55
CA ASN A 106 -8.31 5.16 -15.43
C ASN A 106 -9.34 4.50 -16.37
N ARG A 107 -10.38 5.22 -16.78
CA ARG A 107 -11.40 4.70 -17.70
C ARG A 107 -10.82 4.35 -19.07
N ASP A 108 -9.82 5.09 -19.49
CA ASP A 108 -9.23 5.00 -20.83
C ASP A 108 -7.85 4.31 -20.85
N ARG A 109 -7.53 3.58 -19.79
CA ARG A 109 -6.23 2.86 -19.75
C ARG A 109 -6.16 1.75 -20.78
N PRO A 110 -5.12 1.74 -21.63
CA PRO A 110 -4.97 0.73 -22.68
C PRO A 110 -4.81 -0.70 -22.16
N ASP A 111 -4.28 -0.86 -20.94
CA ASP A 111 -4.05 -2.16 -20.29
C ASP A 111 -5.27 -2.69 -19.53
N GLY A 112 -6.36 -1.90 -19.45
CA GLY A 112 -7.57 -2.25 -18.69
C GLY A 112 -7.32 -2.42 -17.19
N GLY A 113 -6.14 -2.05 -16.70
CA GLY A 113 -5.74 -2.22 -15.30
C GLY A 113 -6.48 -1.28 -14.35
N HIS A 114 -6.90 -1.81 -13.19
CA HIS A 114 -7.50 -1.00 -12.13
C HIS A 114 -6.41 -0.22 -11.37
N VAL A 115 -6.61 1.08 -11.21
CA VAL A 115 -5.81 1.92 -10.31
C VAL A 115 -6.49 1.94 -8.94
N TRP A 116 -5.76 1.55 -7.92
CA TRP A 116 -6.25 1.54 -6.55
C TRP A 116 -6.05 2.91 -5.90
N ILE A 117 -7.10 3.48 -5.34
CA ILE A 117 -7.06 4.77 -4.67
C ILE A 117 -7.38 4.59 -3.19
N ILE A 118 -6.38 4.84 -2.36
CA ILE A 118 -6.45 4.74 -0.91
C ILE A 118 -6.35 6.15 -0.33
N VAL A 119 -7.42 6.60 0.30
CA VAL A 119 -7.43 7.85 1.05
C VAL A 119 -6.85 7.59 2.44
N LEU A 120 -5.90 8.43 2.83
CA LEU A 120 -5.29 8.42 4.16
C LEU A 120 -5.32 9.86 4.71
N THR A 121 -6.24 10.15 5.61
CA THR A 121 -6.50 11.53 6.06
C THR A 121 -6.83 11.61 7.55
N ASN A 122 -6.54 12.77 8.18
CA ASN A 122 -7.03 13.09 9.52
C ASN A 122 -8.49 13.59 9.52
N TYR A 123 -9.06 13.80 8.34
CA TYR A 123 -10.37 14.41 8.18
C TYR A 123 -11.47 13.35 8.05
N ASP A 124 -11.65 12.53 9.11
CA ASP A 124 -12.65 11.46 9.13
C ASP A 124 -14.04 11.99 9.54
N LEU A 125 -14.64 12.77 8.63
CA LEU A 125 -16.05 13.12 8.72
C LEU A 125 -16.87 12.26 7.76
N PRO A 126 -18.08 11.81 8.15
CA PRO A 126 -18.93 10.97 7.27
C PRO A 126 -19.17 11.59 5.89
N THR A 127 -19.35 12.92 5.84
CA THR A 127 -19.54 13.66 4.58
C THR A 127 -18.30 13.68 3.71
N VAL A 128 -17.11 13.74 4.30
CA VAL A 128 -15.83 13.68 3.58
C VAL A 128 -15.58 12.27 3.04
N ARG A 129 -15.81 11.27 3.86
CA ARG A 129 -15.72 9.85 3.46
C ARG A 129 -16.64 9.57 2.28
N GLU A 130 -17.90 9.97 2.37
CA GLU A 130 -18.90 9.80 1.29
C GLU A 130 -18.43 10.48 0.00
N ARG A 131 -17.92 11.71 0.07
CA ARG A 131 -17.41 12.44 -1.11
C ARG A 131 -16.21 11.75 -1.74
N CYS A 132 -15.29 11.23 -0.94
CA CYS A 132 -14.13 10.49 -1.44
C CYS A 132 -14.55 9.19 -2.15
N MET A 133 -15.45 8.42 -1.53
CA MET A 133 -15.94 7.17 -2.10
C MET A 133 -16.75 7.42 -3.38
N SER A 134 -17.60 8.45 -3.39
CA SER A 134 -18.36 8.86 -4.59
C SER A 134 -17.44 9.37 -5.71
N ALA A 135 -16.30 9.99 -5.37
CA ALA A 135 -15.30 10.42 -6.34
C ALA A 135 -14.54 9.24 -6.95
N GLY A 136 -14.56 8.07 -6.33
CA GLY A 136 -13.98 6.83 -6.84
C GLY A 136 -12.84 6.25 -6.00
N ALA A 137 -12.69 6.64 -4.73
CA ALA A 137 -11.76 5.97 -3.82
C ALA A 137 -12.18 4.51 -3.57
N ASP A 138 -11.20 3.62 -3.43
CA ASP A 138 -11.44 2.20 -3.09
C ASP A 138 -11.39 1.98 -1.59
N HIS A 139 -10.53 2.72 -0.89
CA HIS A 139 -10.36 2.65 0.57
C HIS A 139 -10.26 4.05 1.16
N PHE A 140 -10.77 4.17 2.38
CA PHE A 140 -10.68 5.40 3.17
C PHE A 140 -10.20 5.05 4.57
N LEU A 141 -9.04 5.59 4.96
CA LEU A 141 -8.41 5.34 6.25
C LEU A 141 -8.23 6.63 7.05
N ASP A 142 -8.56 6.58 8.32
CA ASP A 142 -8.20 7.60 9.29
C ASP A 142 -6.72 7.46 9.68
N LYS A 143 -5.92 8.53 9.52
CA LYS A 143 -4.48 8.54 9.83
C LYS A 143 -4.18 8.18 11.29
N MET A 144 -5.05 8.55 12.20
CA MET A 144 -4.82 8.36 13.64
C MET A 144 -5.21 6.96 14.12
N ARG A 145 -6.23 6.36 13.49
CA ARG A 145 -6.83 5.10 13.95
C ARG A 145 -6.53 3.91 13.06
N GLU A 146 -6.34 4.15 11.78
CA GLU A 146 -6.37 3.09 10.76
C GLU A 146 -5.10 3.03 9.89
N ILE A 147 -4.07 3.83 10.21
CA ILE A 147 -2.82 3.82 9.43
C ILE A 147 -2.19 2.43 9.33
N ASP A 148 -2.37 1.60 10.35
CA ASP A 148 -1.86 0.22 10.38
C ASP A 148 -2.51 -0.68 9.32
N GLN A 149 -3.67 -0.29 8.79
CA GLN A 149 -4.36 -1.01 7.72
C GLN A 149 -3.77 -0.72 6.33
N LEU A 150 -2.99 0.36 6.18
CA LEU A 150 -2.43 0.75 4.88
C LEU A 150 -1.54 -0.36 4.30
N MET A 151 -0.64 -0.90 5.09
CA MET A 151 0.30 -1.94 4.63
C MET A 151 -0.40 -3.24 4.24
N PRO A 152 -1.30 -3.82 5.04
CA PRO A 152 -2.09 -4.99 4.65
C PRO A 152 -2.88 -4.78 3.35
N ILE A 153 -3.50 -3.62 3.16
CA ILE A 153 -4.24 -3.29 1.94
C ILE A 153 -3.30 -3.27 0.73
N LEU A 154 -2.18 -2.56 0.82
CA LEU A 154 -1.20 -2.48 -0.28
C LEU A 154 -0.57 -3.83 -0.61
N LEU A 155 -0.28 -4.67 0.38
CA LEU A 155 0.22 -6.03 0.16
C LEU A 155 -0.81 -6.91 -0.54
N GLN A 156 -2.08 -6.80 -0.17
CA GLN A 156 -3.17 -7.51 -0.84
C GLN A 156 -3.30 -7.08 -2.31
N ILE A 157 -3.18 -5.78 -2.58
CA ILE A 157 -3.21 -5.23 -3.95
C ILE A 157 -2.01 -5.74 -4.75
N ALA A 158 -0.81 -5.72 -4.17
CA ALA A 158 0.40 -6.22 -4.82
C ALA A 158 0.29 -7.71 -5.18
N GLY A 159 -0.33 -8.52 -4.31
CA GLY A 159 -0.60 -9.93 -4.57
C GLY A 159 -1.57 -10.19 -5.73
N ARG A 160 -2.47 -9.28 -6.03
CA ARG A 160 -3.42 -9.39 -7.17
C ARG A 160 -2.79 -9.04 -8.51
N LYS A 161 -1.65 -8.37 -8.49
CA LYS A 161 -0.95 -7.93 -9.71
C LYS A 161 -0.02 -9.00 -10.29
N SER A 162 0.17 -10.09 -9.57
CA SER A 162 1.06 -11.19 -9.95
C SER A 162 0.48 -12.05 -11.05
#